data_8f5b14b65ac37926b45c3229d5032ecd
#
_entry.id   8f5b14b65ac37926b45c3229d5032ecd
#
_cell.length_a   1.000
_cell.length_b   1.000
_cell.length_c   1.000
_cell.angle_alpha   90.00
_cell.angle_beta   90.00
_cell.angle_gamma   90.00
#
_symmetry.space_group_name_H-M   'P 1'
#
loop_
_entity.id
_entity.type
_entity.pdbx_description
1 polymer ?
#
loop_
_entity_poly.entity_id
_entity_poly.type
_entity_poly.pdbx_seq_one_letter_code
_entity_poly.pdbx_strand_id
1 'polypeptide(L)'
;MKINLQLLLLCSFLLALAGCRKDKDDELDFDYTSANDNARAEDVFSDMLAQVDKAVKDNGLRDLCDPTVTFDTISSPRTITLDFGDVNCTAANGRLRRGQVQVSYTGRYRDQGTVITLVPVNYYVNNNLIAGTKTVTNLGPDANDNIHFAIAVNGTVTAGDGSWTATHTAARTRTWIEGSSTPELSDDAYLITGGGSGVNRNGIPYTTSITQALRVALNCPFITAGVVQVTPASGVVRTIDYGSGACDGTFTVTVNGNTYTVTIG
;
A
#
# COMPACT_ATOMS: atom_id res chain seq x y z
N MET A 1 -54.06 -22.93 -72.21
CA MET A 1 -54.14 -21.72 -71.38
C MET A 1 -52.97 -21.68 -70.47
N LYS A 2 -51.92 -20.87 -70.74
CA LYS A 2 -50.65 -20.83 -70.02
C LYS A 2 -50.78 -19.84 -68.89
N ILE A 3 -50.69 -20.31 -67.62
CA ILE A 3 -50.70 -19.46 -66.45
C ILE A 3 -49.26 -19.17 -66.11
N ASN A 4 -48.92 -17.86 -66.01
CA ASN A 4 -47.61 -17.32 -65.79
C ASN A 4 -47.09 -17.65 -64.37
N LEU A 5 -46.01 -18.42 -64.34
CA LEU A 5 -45.25 -18.81 -63.15
C LEU A 5 -44.18 -17.77 -62.78
N GLN A 6 -44.41 -16.47 -62.90
CA GLN A 6 -43.43 -15.43 -62.64
C GLN A 6 -43.77 -14.44 -61.54
N LEU A 7 -44.81 -14.69 -60.74
CA LEU A 7 -45.17 -13.75 -59.69
C LEU A 7 -45.03 -14.29 -58.23
N LEU A 8 -44.28 -15.32 -58.03
CA LEU A 8 -44.05 -15.97 -56.72
C LEU A 8 -42.62 -15.96 -56.24
N LEU A 9 -41.75 -15.16 -56.84
CA LEU A 9 -40.32 -15.12 -56.47
C LEU A 9 -39.84 -13.75 -55.95
N LEU A 10 -40.75 -12.86 -55.50
CA LEU A 10 -40.35 -11.53 -55.06
C LEU A 10 -40.74 -11.21 -53.58
N CYS A 11 -41.13 -12.19 -52.77
CA CYS A 11 -41.48 -12.00 -51.37
C CYS A 11 -40.60 -12.73 -50.33
N SER A 12 -39.46 -13.29 -50.71
CA SER A 12 -38.64 -14.10 -49.80
C SER A 12 -37.25 -13.50 -49.48
N PHE A 13 -37.01 -12.20 -49.70
CA PHE A 13 -35.66 -11.61 -49.49
C PHE A 13 -35.63 -10.40 -48.53
N LEU A 14 -36.57 -10.31 -47.57
CA LEU A 14 -36.62 -9.21 -46.62
C LEU A 14 -36.68 -9.67 -45.17
N LEU A 15 -35.99 -10.76 -44.82
CA LEU A 15 -35.93 -11.26 -43.44
C LEU A 15 -34.55 -11.79 -43.08
N ALA A 16 -33.52 -10.94 -43.10
CA ALA A 16 -32.24 -11.30 -42.49
C ALA A 16 -31.37 -10.08 -42.20
N LEU A 17 -31.87 -9.07 -41.48
CA LEU A 17 -31.04 -8.08 -40.78
C LEU A 17 -31.57 -7.81 -39.39
N ALA A 18 -32.01 -8.84 -38.68
CA ALA A 18 -31.97 -8.82 -37.21
C ALA A 18 -30.51 -9.10 -36.83
N GLY A 19 -29.65 -8.08 -36.98
CA GLY A 19 -28.36 -8.08 -36.36
C GLY A 19 -28.57 -8.25 -34.86
N CYS A 20 -28.20 -9.38 -34.28
CA CYS A 20 -27.92 -9.50 -32.87
C CYS A 20 -26.96 -8.36 -32.54
N ARG A 21 -27.46 -7.25 -32.00
CA ARG A 21 -26.65 -6.45 -31.09
C ARG A 21 -26.31 -7.42 -29.97
N LYS A 22 -25.08 -7.90 -29.98
CA LYS A 22 -24.43 -8.44 -28.82
C LYS A 22 -24.40 -7.23 -27.86
N ASP A 23 -25.38 -7.13 -26.97
CA ASP A 23 -25.21 -6.32 -25.80
C ASP A 23 -23.87 -6.77 -25.24
N LYS A 24 -22.92 -5.85 -25.14
CA LYS A 24 -21.75 -6.06 -24.30
C LYS A 24 -22.38 -6.24 -22.91
N ASP A 25 -22.56 -7.48 -22.49
CA ASP A 25 -22.66 -7.77 -21.09
C ASP A 25 -21.50 -6.99 -20.46
N ASP A 26 -21.80 -5.95 -19.68
CA ASP A 26 -20.80 -5.25 -18.90
C ASP A 26 -20.19 -6.32 -18.00
N GLU A 27 -19.09 -6.91 -18.44
CA GLU A 27 -18.37 -7.93 -17.70
C GLU A 27 -17.91 -7.24 -16.41
N LEU A 28 -18.53 -7.64 -15.30
CA LEU A 28 -18.25 -7.04 -13.99
C LEU A 28 -16.75 -7.13 -13.74
N ASP A 29 -16.11 -5.96 -13.62
CA ASP A 29 -14.68 -5.88 -13.36
C ASP A 29 -14.40 -6.31 -11.91
N PHE A 30 -13.85 -7.52 -11.75
CA PHE A 30 -13.38 -8.10 -10.48
C PHE A 30 -11.87 -8.05 -10.34
N ASP A 31 -11.15 -7.29 -11.17
CA ASP A 31 -9.70 -7.19 -11.08
C ASP A 31 -9.28 -6.43 -9.82
N TYR A 32 -8.70 -7.13 -8.86
CA TYR A 32 -8.14 -6.56 -7.62
C TYR A 32 -6.65 -6.21 -7.72
N THR A 33 -6.02 -6.38 -8.89
CA THR A 33 -4.57 -6.29 -9.03
C THR A 33 -4.03 -4.93 -8.55
N SER A 34 -4.68 -3.82 -8.93
CA SER A 34 -4.26 -2.47 -8.48
C SER A 34 -4.38 -2.30 -6.97
N ALA A 35 -5.47 -2.79 -6.37
CA ALA A 35 -5.66 -2.73 -4.92
C ALA A 35 -4.64 -3.59 -4.17
N ASN A 36 -4.38 -4.81 -4.67
CA ASN A 36 -3.40 -5.74 -4.10
C ASN A 36 -1.98 -5.18 -4.18
N ASP A 37 -1.56 -4.64 -5.32
CA ASP A 37 -0.22 -4.11 -5.50
C ASP A 37 -0.02 -2.84 -4.67
N ASN A 38 -1.04 -1.97 -4.58
CA ASN A 38 -1.01 -0.84 -3.67
C ASN A 38 -0.88 -1.28 -2.20
N ALA A 39 -1.72 -2.21 -1.74
CA ALA A 39 -1.68 -2.70 -0.36
C ALA A 39 -0.32 -3.33 -0.02
N ARG A 40 0.26 -4.12 -0.94
CA ARG A 40 1.60 -4.69 -0.78
C ARG A 40 2.69 -3.63 -0.67
N ALA A 41 2.65 -2.61 -1.51
CA ALA A 41 3.63 -1.53 -1.45
C ALA A 41 3.49 -0.71 -0.16
N GLU A 42 2.27 -0.34 0.23
CA GLU A 42 2.01 0.35 1.51
C GLU A 42 2.52 -0.46 2.70
N ASP A 43 2.27 -1.78 2.72
CA ASP A 43 2.72 -2.69 3.77
C ASP A 43 4.26 -2.72 3.87
N VAL A 44 4.98 -2.96 2.77
CA VAL A 44 6.45 -3.10 2.83
C VAL A 44 7.14 -1.79 3.17
N PHE A 45 6.66 -0.64 2.65
CA PHE A 45 7.23 0.65 3.01
C PHE A 45 6.87 1.09 4.44
N SER A 46 5.73 0.64 4.99
CA SER A 46 5.38 0.86 6.39
C SER A 46 6.20 -0.01 7.32
N ASP A 47 6.37 -1.29 6.98
CA ASP A 47 7.21 -2.23 7.72
C ASP A 47 8.66 -1.75 7.80
N MET A 48 9.24 -1.18 6.73
CA MET A 48 10.60 -0.62 6.78
C MET A 48 10.77 0.39 7.90
N LEU A 49 9.83 1.32 8.08
CA LEU A 49 9.89 2.30 9.18
C LEU A 49 9.73 1.61 10.55
N ALA A 50 8.81 0.66 10.67
CA ALA A 50 8.60 -0.09 11.90
C ALA A 50 9.85 -0.88 12.31
N GLN A 51 10.61 -1.44 11.35
CA GLN A 51 11.89 -2.10 11.63
C GLN A 51 12.94 -1.12 12.18
N VAL A 52 12.97 0.12 11.66
CA VAL A 52 13.86 1.17 12.19
C VAL A 52 13.45 1.55 13.62
N ASP A 53 12.16 1.78 13.87
CA ASP A 53 11.64 2.12 15.20
C ASP A 53 11.98 1.00 16.22
N LYS A 54 11.81 -0.26 15.81
CA LYS A 54 12.18 -1.43 16.62
C LYS A 54 13.69 -1.45 16.90
N ALA A 55 14.52 -1.31 15.86
CA ALA A 55 15.97 -1.39 15.98
C ALA A 55 16.58 -0.30 16.90
N VAL A 56 15.96 0.89 16.94
CA VAL A 56 16.41 2.01 17.79
C VAL A 56 16.00 1.83 19.25
N LYS A 57 14.92 1.09 19.53
CA LYS A 57 14.33 0.98 20.88
C LYS A 57 14.61 -0.36 21.56
N ASP A 58 14.93 -1.40 20.80
CA ASP A 58 15.01 -2.76 21.33
C ASP A 58 16.34 -3.02 22.04
N ASN A 59 16.28 -3.12 23.38
CA ASN A 59 17.42 -3.42 24.25
C ASN A 59 17.61 -4.93 24.53
N GLY A 60 17.05 -5.85 23.71
CA GLY A 60 17.47 -7.20 23.90
C GLY A 60 16.53 -8.39 23.68
N LEU A 61 15.29 -8.21 23.28
CA LEU A 61 14.46 -9.34 22.81
C LEU A 61 14.67 -9.50 21.30
N ARG A 62 15.54 -10.41 20.90
CA ARG A 62 15.85 -10.66 19.50
C ARG A 62 14.89 -11.69 18.91
N ASP A 63 14.24 -11.30 17.81
CA ASP A 63 13.60 -12.23 16.88
C ASP A 63 14.68 -12.92 16.03
N LEU A 64 14.40 -14.11 15.50
CA LEU A 64 15.29 -14.83 14.58
C LEU A 64 15.60 -14.03 13.29
N CYS A 65 14.84 -12.98 13.01
CA CYS A 65 15.01 -12.10 11.86
C CYS A 65 15.27 -10.64 12.27
N ASP A 66 15.95 -10.41 13.38
CA ASP A 66 16.41 -9.08 13.75
C ASP A 66 17.64 -8.71 12.92
N PRO A 67 17.71 -7.47 12.39
CA PRO A 67 18.88 -7.03 11.63
C PRO A 67 20.08 -6.78 12.52
N THR A 68 21.28 -6.91 11.96
CA THR A 68 22.47 -6.27 12.55
C THR A 68 22.34 -4.75 12.33
N VAL A 69 22.43 -3.98 13.42
CA VAL A 69 22.24 -2.52 13.38
C VAL A 69 23.57 -1.82 13.55
N THR A 70 23.92 -0.93 12.59
CA THR A 70 25.12 -0.10 12.64
C THR A 70 24.71 1.38 12.65
N PHE A 71 25.28 2.14 13.58
CA PHE A 71 25.04 3.58 13.73
C PHE A 71 26.28 4.37 13.29
N ASP A 72 26.12 5.34 12.40
CA ASP A 72 27.09 6.39 12.17
C ASP A 72 26.53 7.71 12.72
N THR A 73 27.06 8.13 13.85
CA THR A 73 26.65 9.36 14.54
C THR A 73 27.58 10.54 14.27
N ILE A 74 28.62 10.33 13.43
CA ILE A 74 29.67 11.32 13.13
C ILE A 74 29.35 12.04 11.81
N SER A 75 28.91 11.29 10.80
CA SER A 75 28.58 11.86 9.49
C SER A 75 27.39 12.83 9.54
N SER A 76 27.29 13.70 8.54
CA SER A 76 26.14 14.60 8.36
C SER A 76 25.59 14.42 6.93
N PRO A 77 24.35 13.91 6.78
CA PRO A 77 23.43 13.44 7.83
C PRO A 77 23.95 12.18 8.55
N ARG A 78 23.49 11.96 9.78
CA ARG A 78 23.74 10.71 10.52
C ARG A 78 23.02 9.55 9.84
N THR A 79 23.56 8.33 10.00
CA THR A 79 22.96 7.15 9.36
C THR A 79 22.78 5.98 10.33
N ILE A 80 21.80 5.13 10.00
CA ILE A 80 21.58 3.82 10.60
C ILE A 80 21.50 2.83 9.45
N THR A 81 22.18 1.70 9.55
CA THR A 81 22.04 0.59 8.61
C THR A 81 21.46 -0.59 9.34
N LEU A 82 20.34 -1.09 8.83
CA LEU A 82 19.72 -2.36 9.25
C LEU A 82 20.13 -3.42 8.23
N ASP A 83 20.88 -4.42 8.64
CA ASP A 83 21.36 -5.51 7.77
C ASP A 83 20.72 -6.85 8.19
N PHE A 84 19.83 -7.37 7.31
CA PHE A 84 19.16 -8.66 7.47
C PHE A 84 19.97 -9.82 6.87
N GLY A 85 21.17 -9.57 6.32
CA GLY A 85 22.02 -10.56 5.67
C GLY A 85 21.61 -10.86 4.22
N ASP A 86 22.34 -11.79 3.59
CA ASP A 86 22.16 -12.11 2.16
C ASP A 86 21.15 -13.23 1.92
N VAL A 87 20.75 -13.95 2.97
CA VAL A 87 19.78 -15.05 2.92
C VAL A 87 18.53 -14.69 3.69
N ASN A 88 17.37 -15.25 3.27
CA ASN A 88 16.13 -14.98 3.99
C ASN A 88 16.22 -15.42 5.46
N CYS A 89 15.96 -14.50 6.36
CA CYS A 89 15.56 -14.80 7.72
C CYS A 89 14.03 -14.81 7.81
N THR A 90 13.48 -15.52 8.79
CA THR A 90 12.03 -15.63 9.01
C THR A 90 11.69 -14.95 10.33
N ALA A 91 10.89 -13.87 10.26
CA ALA A 91 10.36 -13.20 11.44
C ALA A 91 9.26 -14.06 12.13
N ALA A 92 8.93 -13.74 13.38
CA ALA A 92 7.93 -14.45 14.15
C ALA A 92 6.54 -14.50 13.48
N ASN A 93 6.20 -13.49 12.68
CA ASN A 93 4.96 -13.44 11.88
C ASN A 93 5.07 -14.16 10.51
N GLY A 94 6.13 -14.95 10.28
CA GLY A 94 6.38 -15.67 9.03
C GLY A 94 6.92 -14.82 7.87
N ARG A 95 7.12 -13.51 8.05
CA ARG A 95 7.66 -12.63 7.01
C ARG A 95 9.13 -12.93 6.75
N LEU A 96 9.49 -13.13 5.50
CA LEU A 96 10.87 -13.33 5.06
C LEU A 96 11.54 -12.01 4.76
N ARG A 97 12.79 -11.80 5.20
CA ARG A 97 13.59 -10.60 4.88
C ARG A 97 15.03 -10.97 4.56
N ARG A 98 15.66 -10.20 3.68
CA ARG A 98 17.12 -10.17 3.43
C ARG A 98 17.52 -8.84 2.82
N GLY A 99 18.82 -8.54 2.83
CA GLY A 99 19.39 -7.28 2.33
C GLY A 99 19.38 -6.20 3.39
N GLN A 100 19.46 -4.93 2.99
CA GLN A 100 19.68 -3.83 3.91
C GLN A 100 18.65 -2.73 3.75
N VAL A 101 18.39 -2.01 4.84
CA VAL A 101 17.70 -0.71 4.85
C VAL A 101 18.67 0.32 5.41
N GLN A 102 19.03 1.31 4.57
CA GLN A 102 19.83 2.45 4.95
C GLN A 102 18.92 3.62 5.32
N VAL A 103 19.21 4.22 6.47
CA VAL A 103 18.42 5.34 7.01
C VAL A 103 19.35 6.51 7.24
N SER A 104 19.03 7.68 6.70
CA SER A 104 19.66 8.94 7.06
C SER A 104 18.69 9.83 7.82
N TYR A 105 19.20 10.61 8.79
CA TYR A 105 18.35 11.50 9.59
C TYR A 105 19.09 12.78 9.99
N THR A 106 18.33 13.89 10.02
CA THR A 106 18.88 15.24 10.30
C THR A 106 18.74 15.66 11.76
N GLY A 107 17.89 15.00 12.54
CA GLY A 107 17.59 15.33 13.93
C GLY A 107 16.87 14.21 14.66
N ARG A 108 16.32 14.48 15.84
CA ARG A 108 15.52 13.51 16.57
C ARG A 108 14.11 13.43 15.97
N TYR A 109 13.48 12.26 16.03
CA TYR A 109 12.14 12.03 15.47
C TYR A 109 11.09 13.07 15.89
N ARG A 110 11.14 13.53 17.15
CA ARG A 110 10.18 14.50 17.71
C ARG A 110 10.55 15.97 17.43
N ASP A 111 11.74 16.25 16.91
CA ASP A 111 12.17 17.63 16.66
C ASP A 111 11.57 18.11 15.31
N GLN A 112 10.92 19.26 15.33
CA GLN A 112 10.36 19.86 14.12
C GLN A 112 11.46 20.11 13.10
N GLY A 113 11.17 19.84 11.81
CA GLY A 113 12.11 19.97 10.71
C GLY A 113 13.02 18.76 10.52
N THR A 114 12.94 17.74 11.41
CA THR A 114 13.69 16.50 11.20
C THR A 114 13.19 15.77 9.96
N VAL A 115 14.15 15.38 9.11
CA VAL A 115 13.93 14.56 7.93
C VAL A 115 14.60 13.22 8.12
N ILE A 116 13.85 12.15 7.94
CA ILE A 116 14.31 10.75 7.96
C ILE A 116 14.08 10.18 6.58
N THR A 117 15.12 9.63 5.95
CA THR A 117 15.07 9.03 4.63
C THR A 117 15.49 7.56 4.73
N LEU A 118 14.65 6.67 4.24
CA LEU A 118 14.88 5.23 4.19
C LEU A 118 15.09 4.80 2.74
N VAL A 119 16.19 4.09 2.51
CA VAL A 119 16.57 3.56 1.19
C VAL A 119 16.84 2.05 1.32
N PRO A 120 16.04 1.18 0.71
CA PRO A 120 16.32 -0.26 0.65
C PRO A 120 17.48 -0.53 -0.32
N VAL A 121 18.41 -1.42 0.08
CA VAL A 121 19.57 -1.82 -0.73
C VAL A 121 19.57 -3.35 -0.82
N ASN A 122 19.34 -3.88 -2.01
CA ASN A 122 19.13 -5.31 -2.24
C ASN A 122 18.16 -5.92 -1.21
N TYR A 123 17.15 -5.13 -0.82
CA TYR A 123 16.23 -5.50 0.23
C TYR A 123 15.04 -6.26 -0.35
N TYR A 124 14.77 -7.41 0.23
CA TYR A 124 13.69 -8.30 -0.19
C TYR A 124 12.74 -8.56 0.97
N VAL A 125 11.46 -8.52 0.68
CA VAL A 125 10.39 -8.94 1.59
C VAL A 125 9.54 -10.01 0.90
N ASN A 126 9.40 -11.18 1.53
CA ASN A 126 8.70 -12.34 0.95
C ASN A 126 9.16 -12.63 -0.50
N ASN A 127 10.47 -12.59 -0.73
CA ASN A 127 11.16 -12.74 -2.01
C ASN A 127 10.88 -11.65 -3.06
N ASN A 128 10.13 -10.59 -2.76
CA ASN A 128 10.00 -9.47 -3.67
C ASN A 128 11.09 -8.44 -3.39
N LEU A 129 11.75 -7.96 -4.45
CA LEU A 129 12.73 -6.86 -4.37
C LEU A 129 11.98 -5.55 -4.12
N ILE A 130 12.40 -4.82 -3.11
CA ILE A 130 11.90 -3.50 -2.76
C ILE A 130 12.97 -2.48 -3.15
N ALA A 131 12.60 -1.47 -3.94
CA ALA A 131 13.50 -0.39 -4.32
C ALA A 131 12.79 0.96 -4.24
N GLY A 132 13.57 2.04 -4.09
CA GLY A 132 13.05 3.41 -4.02
C GLY A 132 13.38 4.11 -2.72
N THR A 133 12.53 5.02 -2.29
CA THR A 133 12.78 5.89 -1.13
C THR A 133 11.49 6.14 -0.37
N LYS A 134 11.58 6.12 0.96
CA LYS A 134 10.57 6.67 1.86
C LYS A 134 11.17 7.81 2.67
N THR A 135 10.48 8.95 2.69
CA THR A 135 10.88 10.12 3.49
C THR A 135 9.80 10.45 4.51
N VAL A 136 10.21 10.73 5.74
CA VAL A 136 9.35 11.18 6.84
C VAL A 136 9.90 12.51 7.32
N THR A 137 9.09 13.57 7.26
CA THR A 137 9.46 14.91 7.71
C THR A 137 8.55 15.33 8.87
N ASN A 138 9.13 15.64 10.00
CA ASN A 138 8.37 16.20 11.13
C ASN A 138 8.04 17.67 10.82
N LEU A 139 6.75 17.98 10.69
CA LEU A 139 6.26 19.32 10.41
C LEU A 139 6.00 20.16 11.66
N GLY A 140 6.17 19.55 12.85
CA GLY A 140 5.83 20.18 14.14
C GLY A 140 4.37 19.96 14.53
N PRO A 141 3.84 20.77 15.44
CA PRO A 141 2.44 20.71 15.87
C PRO A 141 1.50 21.21 14.76
N ASP A 142 0.33 20.59 14.66
CA ASP A 142 -0.80 21.07 13.85
C ASP A 142 -1.65 22.11 14.64
N ALA A 143 -2.80 22.52 14.10
CA ALA A 143 -3.69 23.49 14.76
C ALA A 143 -4.33 22.97 16.07
N ASN A 144 -4.20 21.68 16.35
CA ASN A 144 -4.68 21.01 17.58
C ASN A 144 -3.53 20.59 18.50
N ASP A 145 -2.31 21.13 18.27
CA ASP A 145 -1.09 20.79 18.99
C ASP A 145 -0.62 19.33 18.84
N ASN A 146 -1.13 18.60 17.87
CA ASN A 146 -0.65 17.26 17.54
C ASN A 146 0.59 17.31 16.67
N ILE A 147 1.63 16.55 17.02
CA ILE A 147 2.79 16.40 16.14
C ILE A 147 2.33 15.69 14.84
N HIS A 148 2.67 16.27 13.68
CA HIS A 148 2.33 15.67 12.42
C HIS A 148 3.53 15.58 11.48
N PHE A 149 3.46 14.61 10.56
CA PHE A 149 4.56 14.25 9.66
C PHE A 149 4.06 14.21 8.22
N ALA A 150 4.84 14.78 7.31
CA ALA A 150 4.71 14.48 5.90
C ALA A 150 5.45 13.17 5.59
N ILE A 151 4.79 12.25 4.90
CA ILE A 151 5.35 10.99 4.42
C ILE A 151 5.29 10.99 2.91
N ALA A 152 6.43 10.82 2.27
CA ALA A 152 6.53 10.63 0.83
C ALA A 152 7.16 9.26 0.54
N VAL A 153 6.58 8.52 -0.41
CA VAL A 153 7.13 7.27 -0.93
C VAL A 153 7.24 7.38 -2.45
N ASN A 154 8.35 6.92 -2.98
CA ASN A 154 8.51 6.67 -4.41
C ASN A 154 9.29 5.37 -4.55
N GLY A 155 8.62 4.31 -4.96
CA GLY A 155 9.24 3.01 -4.96
C GLY A 155 8.60 2.00 -5.87
N THR A 156 9.20 0.82 -5.88
CA THR A 156 8.78 -0.33 -6.67
C THR A 156 8.82 -1.60 -5.85
N VAL A 157 7.94 -2.52 -6.21
CA VAL A 157 7.95 -3.91 -5.75
C VAL A 157 8.09 -4.78 -6.98
N THR A 158 9.16 -5.57 -7.05
CA THR A 158 9.44 -6.47 -8.17
C THR A 158 9.43 -7.91 -7.68
N ALA A 159 8.79 -8.81 -8.42
CA ALA A 159 8.84 -10.24 -8.13
C ALA A 159 10.29 -10.75 -8.07
N GLY A 160 10.58 -11.73 -7.22
CA GLY A 160 11.94 -12.26 -7.05
C GLY A 160 12.52 -12.92 -8.30
N ASP A 161 11.66 -13.39 -9.19
CA ASP A 161 12.03 -13.94 -10.51
C ASP A 161 12.02 -12.88 -11.63
N GLY A 162 11.73 -11.61 -11.29
CA GLY A 162 11.64 -10.51 -12.26
C GLY A 162 10.42 -10.52 -13.16
N SER A 163 9.46 -11.42 -12.95
CA SER A 163 8.31 -11.60 -13.84
C SER A 163 7.36 -10.39 -13.89
N TRP A 164 7.35 -9.56 -12.86
CA TRP A 164 6.55 -8.33 -12.82
C TRP A 164 7.18 -7.27 -11.91
N THR A 165 6.81 -6.02 -12.17
CA THR A 165 7.13 -4.87 -11.33
C THR A 165 5.89 -4.00 -11.17
N ALA A 166 5.57 -3.61 -9.94
CA ALA A 166 4.57 -2.60 -9.62
C ALA A 166 5.28 -1.35 -9.10
N THR A 167 4.81 -0.16 -9.51
CA THR A 167 5.30 1.13 -8.99
C THR A 167 4.34 1.68 -7.96
N HIS A 168 4.86 2.46 -7.03
CA HIS A 168 4.06 3.07 -5.97
C HIS A 168 4.62 4.43 -5.60
N THR A 169 3.75 5.45 -5.58
CA THR A 169 4.03 6.75 -4.99
C THR A 169 2.97 7.06 -3.95
N ALA A 170 3.37 7.66 -2.83
CA ALA A 170 2.43 8.11 -1.82
C ALA A 170 2.84 9.48 -1.28
N ALA A 171 1.85 10.32 -1.02
CA ALA A 171 1.96 11.56 -0.28
C ALA A 171 0.92 11.52 0.85
N ARG A 172 1.38 11.37 2.09
CA ARG A 172 0.54 11.18 3.27
C ARG A 172 0.86 12.24 4.32
N THR A 173 -0.13 12.57 5.12
CA THR A 173 0.06 13.22 6.42
C THR A 173 -0.25 12.21 7.50
N ARG A 174 0.67 12.02 8.45
CA ARG A 174 0.50 11.18 9.64
C ARG A 174 0.45 12.09 10.84
N THR A 175 -0.68 12.14 11.52
CA THR A 175 -0.90 12.97 12.72
C THR A 175 -0.89 12.07 13.94
N TRP A 176 -0.09 12.38 14.93
CA TRP A 176 0.05 11.64 16.18
C TRP A 176 -1.01 12.11 17.16
N ILE A 177 -2.09 11.35 17.35
CA ILE A 177 -3.28 11.77 18.10
C ILE A 177 -3.33 11.25 19.53
N GLU A 178 -2.59 10.17 19.85
CA GLU A 178 -2.52 9.57 21.19
C GLU A 178 -1.09 9.13 21.47
N GLY A 179 -0.65 9.14 22.74
CA GLY A 179 0.65 8.61 23.20
C GLY A 179 1.85 9.54 23.02
N SER A 180 1.71 10.71 22.39
CA SER A 180 2.85 11.60 22.09
C SER A 180 3.58 12.13 23.32
N SER A 181 2.97 12.12 24.50
CA SER A 181 3.55 12.59 25.76
C SER A 181 4.30 11.51 26.56
N THR A 182 4.22 10.25 26.14
CA THR A 182 4.83 9.11 26.83
C THR A 182 6.03 8.55 26.05
N PRO A 183 6.92 7.76 26.67
CA PRO A 183 7.95 6.99 25.95
C PRO A 183 7.41 5.66 25.38
N GLU A 184 6.19 5.26 25.79
CA GLU A 184 5.59 3.98 25.40
C GLU A 184 5.09 4.06 23.95
N LEU A 185 5.35 2.99 23.17
CA LEU A 185 4.83 2.89 21.80
C LEU A 185 3.44 2.29 21.74
N SER A 186 3.11 1.46 22.74
CA SER A 186 1.85 0.72 22.72
C SER A 186 0.61 1.59 22.93
N ASP A 187 0.78 2.82 23.42
CA ASP A 187 -0.30 3.80 23.57
C ASP A 187 -0.36 4.80 22.39
N ASP A 188 0.56 4.69 21.45
CA ASP A 188 0.60 5.56 20.28
C ASP A 188 -0.53 5.24 19.30
N ALA A 189 -1.24 6.27 18.86
CA ALA A 189 -2.17 6.18 17.76
C ALA A 189 -2.02 7.36 16.79
N TYR A 190 -2.25 7.06 15.51
CA TYR A 190 -2.08 8.00 14.43
C TYR A 190 -3.30 8.03 13.51
N LEU A 191 -3.58 9.21 12.97
CA LEU A 191 -4.45 9.37 11.80
C LEU A 191 -3.61 9.60 10.55
N ILE A 192 -3.94 8.88 9.47
CA ILE A 192 -3.26 9.01 8.18
C ILE A 192 -4.26 9.52 7.14
N THR A 193 -3.87 10.58 6.43
CA THR A 193 -4.62 11.17 5.32
C THR A 193 -3.74 11.29 4.07
N GLY A 194 -4.33 11.68 2.94
CA GLY A 194 -3.59 11.90 1.70
C GLY A 194 -3.94 10.89 0.61
N GLY A 195 -3.05 10.76 -0.36
CA GLY A 195 -3.26 9.93 -1.54
C GLY A 195 -1.97 9.36 -2.10
N GLY A 196 -2.09 8.73 -3.24
CA GLY A 196 -0.96 8.14 -3.96
C GLY A 196 -1.33 7.73 -5.36
N SER A 197 -0.38 7.14 -6.07
CA SER A 197 -0.57 6.59 -7.40
C SER A 197 0.44 5.47 -7.65
N GLY A 198 0.20 4.69 -8.68
CA GLY A 198 1.14 3.67 -9.09
C GLY A 198 0.77 3.08 -10.45
N VAL A 199 1.55 2.11 -10.85
CA VAL A 199 1.24 1.24 -11.98
C VAL A 199 1.27 -0.19 -11.44
N ASN A 200 0.19 -0.93 -11.60
CA ASN A 200 0.13 -2.30 -11.12
C ASN A 200 0.99 -3.24 -11.99
N ARG A 201 1.15 -4.48 -11.54
CA ARG A 201 1.96 -5.51 -12.22
C ARG A 201 1.50 -5.82 -13.66
N ASN A 202 0.27 -5.48 -14.02
CA ASN A 202 -0.29 -5.64 -15.36
C ASN A 202 -0.12 -4.38 -16.24
N GLY A 203 0.62 -3.36 -15.75
CA GLY A 203 0.86 -2.12 -16.47
C GLY A 203 -0.29 -1.11 -16.39
N ILE A 204 -1.30 -1.33 -15.54
CA ILE A 204 -2.46 -0.45 -15.41
C ILE A 204 -2.15 0.64 -14.36
N PRO A 205 -2.15 1.93 -14.73
CA PRO A 205 -2.03 3.03 -13.78
C PRO A 205 -3.24 3.06 -12.83
N TYR A 206 -3.00 3.51 -11.59
CA TYR A 206 -4.06 3.74 -10.61
C TYR A 206 -3.73 4.94 -9.71
N THR A 207 -4.75 5.49 -9.09
CA THR A 207 -4.62 6.47 -8.02
C THR A 207 -5.28 5.95 -6.75
N THR A 208 -4.81 6.45 -5.60
CA THR A 208 -5.42 6.16 -4.29
C THR A 208 -5.75 7.44 -3.57
N SER A 209 -6.84 7.44 -2.82
CA SER A 209 -7.24 8.55 -1.96
C SER A 209 -7.79 8.00 -0.64
N ILE A 210 -7.31 8.51 0.47
CA ILE A 210 -7.88 8.25 1.79
C ILE A 210 -9.05 9.22 1.96
N THR A 211 -10.28 8.71 1.87
CA THR A 211 -11.51 9.50 1.96
C THR A 211 -12.01 9.67 3.39
N GLN A 212 -11.64 8.72 4.27
CA GLN A 212 -11.76 8.85 5.72
C GLN A 212 -10.42 8.48 6.32
N ALA A 213 -9.91 9.31 7.24
CA ALA A 213 -8.59 9.13 7.84
C ALA A 213 -8.41 7.71 8.39
N LEU A 214 -7.29 7.08 8.04
CA LEU A 214 -6.96 5.75 8.55
C LEU A 214 -6.44 5.87 9.97
N ARG A 215 -7.01 5.12 10.90
CA ARG A 215 -6.51 5.01 12.26
C ARG A 215 -5.57 3.82 12.39
N VAL A 216 -4.33 4.12 12.82
CA VAL A 216 -3.29 3.14 13.12
C VAL A 216 -2.90 3.31 14.59
N ALA A 217 -3.13 2.27 15.39
CA ALA A 217 -2.70 2.20 16.77
C ALA A 217 -1.57 1.19 16.90
N LEU A 218 -0.46 1.52 17.58
CA LEU A 218 0.73 0.67 17.57
C LEU A 218 0.59 -0.60 18.44
N ASN A 219 -0.46 -0.69 19.25
CA ASN A 219 -0.87 -1.92 19.95
C ASN A 219 -1.71 -2.86 19.07
N CYS A 220 -1.98 -2.49 17.83
CA CYS A 220 -2.74 -3.29 16.86
C CYS A 220 -1.95 -3.41 15.55
N PRO A 221 -1.71 -4.63 15.04
CA PRO A 221 -0.95 -4.81 13.79
C PRO A 221 -1.74 -4.42 12.54
N PHE A 222 -3.01 -4.03 12.69
CA PHE A 222 -3.91 -3.71 11.58
C PHE A 222 -4.35 -2.25 11.60
N ILE A 223 -4.76 -1.74 10.43
CA ILE A 223 -5.54 -0.50 10.35
C ILE A 223 -6.89 -0.78 10.99
N THR A 224 -7.29 0.05 11.95
CA THR A 224 -8.50 -0.19 12.76
C THR A 224 -9.72 0.57 12.27
N ALA A 225 -9.54 1.64 11.48
CA ALA A 225 -10.65 2.42 10.92
C ALA A 225 -10.21 3.22 9.70
N GLY A 226 -11.19 3.70 8.93
CA GLY A 226 -10.99 4.60 7.81
C GLY A 226 -11.26 3.97 6.46
N VAL A 227 -11.27 4.81 5.41
CA VAL A 227 -11.66 4.40 4.04
C VAL A 227 -10.64 4.85 3.02
N VAL A 228 -10.25 3.93 2.15
CA VAL A 228 -9.38 4.18 0.98
C VAL A 228 -10.15 3.88 -0.29
N GLN A 229 -10.04 4.76 -1.27
CA GLN A 229 -10.46 4.48 -2.64
C GLN A 229 -9.24 4.21 -3.52
N VAL A 230 -9.30 3.15 -4.31
CA VAL A 230 -8.33 2.80 -5.36
C VAL A 230 -9.04 2.92 -6.70
N THR A 231 -8.55 3.79 -7.57
CA THR A 231 -9.15 4.11 -8.87
C THR A 231 -8.17 3.72 -9.98
N PRO A 232 -8.30 2.54 -10.61
CA PRO A 232 -7.53 2.19 -11.80
C PRO A 232 -7.89 3.10 -12.97
N ALA A 233 -6.95 3.32 -13.89
CA ALA A 233 -7.19 4.07 -15.13
C ALA A 233 -8.19 3.38 -16.07
N SER A 234 -8.28 2.06 -15.98
CA SER A 234 -9.32 1.24 -16.61
C SER A 234 -10.03 0.43 -15.52
N GLY A 235 -11.36 0.50 -15.53
CA GLY A 235 -12.18 -0.21 -14.54
C GLY A 235 -12.82 0.72 -13.49
N VAL A 236 -13.47 0.11 -12.52
CA VAL A 236 -14.25 0.82 -11.51
C VAL A 236 -13.47 1.07 -10.24
N VAL A 237 -13.92 2.05 -9.45
CA VAL A 237 -13.35 2.36 -8.13
C VAL A 237 -13.56 1.17 -7.18
N ARG A 238 -12.51 0.84 -6.43
CA ARG A 238 -12.56 -0.08 -5.28
C ARG A 238 -12.54 0.76 -4.02
N THR A 239 -13.54 0.59 -3.17
CA THR A 239 -13.60 1.22 -1.86
C THR A 239 -13.24 0.20 -0.81
N ILE A 240 -12.19 0.47 -0.05
CA ILE A 240 -11.71 -0.37 1.05
C ILE A 240 -12.10 0.32 2.34
N ASP A 241 -12.91 -0.33 3.16
CA ASP A 241 -13.38 0.18 4.45
C ASP A 241 -12.86 -0.72 5.59
N TYR A 242 -12.03 -0.14 6.44
CA TYR A 242 -11.40 -0.80 7.60
C TYR A 242 -12.28 -0.79 8.85
N GLY A 243 -13.54 -0.38 8.72
CA GLY A 243 -14.47 -0.37 9.85
C GLY A 243 -14.27 0.82 10.79
N SER A 244 -14.64 0.63 12.07
CA SER A 244 -14.80 1.71 13.05
C SER A 244 -13.97 1.56 14.33
N GLY A 245 -12.93 0.74 14.34
CA GLY A 245 -11.98 0.69 15.46
C GLY A 245 -11.63 -0.70 15.99
N ALA A 246 -12.20 -1.79 15.46
CA ALA A 246 -11.85 -3.14 15.89
C ALA A 246 -10.43 -3.53 15.45
N CYS A 247 -9.69 -4.24 16.31
CA CYS A 247 -8.39 -4.80 15.99
C CYS A 247 -8.55 -6.28 15.62
N ASP A 248 -9.13 -6.56 14.47
CA ASP A 248 -9.46 -7.92 14.04
C ASP A 248 -8.93 -8.29 12.65
N GLY A 249 -8.23 -7.36 11.98
CA GLY A 249 -7.71 -7.55 10.64
C GLY A 249 -8.78 -7.70 9.57
N THR A 250 -10.04 -7.34 9.86
CA THR A 250 -11.15 -7.45 8.93
C THR A 250 -11.44 -6.10 8.26
N PHE A 251 -11.64 -6.12 6.96
CA PHE A 251 -12.08 -4.97 6.18
C PHE A 251 -13.01 -5.40 5.06
N THR A 252 -13.72 -4.46 4.46
CA THR A 252 -14.56 -4.72 3.30
C THR A 252 -13.99 -4.07 2.05
N VAL A 253 -14.22 -4.71 0.91
CA VAL A 253 -13.91 -4.17 -0.42
C VAL A 253 -15.20 -4.10 -1.20
N THR A 254 -15.60 -2.89 -1.60
CA THR A 254 -16.77 -2.67 -2.46
C THR A 254 -16.31 -2.34 -3.87
N VAL A 255 -16.84 -3.08 -4.84
CA VAL A 255 -16.63 -2.88 -6.28
C VAL A 255 -17.93 -3.18 -7.01
N ASN A 256 -18.34 -2.33 -7.96
CA ASN A 256 -19.59 -2.48 -8.72
C ASN A 256 -20.85 -2.71 -7.83
N GLY A 257 -20.90 -2.04 -6.66
CA GLY A 257 -21.99 -2.20 -5.70
C GLY A 257 -21.99 -3.51 -4.90
N ASN A 258 -21.07 -4.44 -5.18
CA ASN A 258 -20.87 -5.65 -4.41
C ASN A 258 -19.81 -5.43 -3.33
N THR A 259 -20.10 -5.91 -2.12
CA THR A 259 -19.19 -5.79 -0.98
C THR A 259 -18.70 -7.16 -0.55
N TYR A 260 -17.40 -7.29 -0.40
CA TYR A 260 -16.71 -8.51 0.00
C TYR A 260 -15.97 -8.25 1.32
N THR A 261 -16.12 -9.16 2.26
CA THR A 261 -15.34 -9.12 3.52
C THR A 261 -14.02 -9.85 3.32
N VAL A 262 -12.94 -9.21 3.74
CA VAL A 262 -11.57 -9.74 3.69
C VAL A 262 -11.02 -9.75 5.11
N THR A 263 -10.39 -10.85 5.50
CA THR A 263 -9.66 -10.95 6.77
C THR A 263 -8.19 -11.20 6.48
N ILE A 264 -7.32 -10.42 7.10
CA ILE A 264 -5.87 -10.61 7.07
C ILE A 264 -5.54 -11.53 8.24
N GLY A 265 -5.08 -12.75 7.95
CA GLY A 265 -4.61 -13.72 8.94
C GLY A 265 -3.09 -13.74 9.00
#